data_79a7a951611cb2e74a3edd635513e3fe
#
_entry.id   79a7a951611cb2e74a3edd635513e3fe
#
_cell.length_a   1.000
_cell.length_b   1.000
_cell.length_c   1.000
_cell.angle_alpha   90.00
_cell.angle_beta   90.00
_cell.angle_gamma   90.00
#
_symmetry.space_group_name_H-M   'P 1'
#
loop_
_entity.id
_entity.type
_entity.pdbx_description
1 polymer ?
#
loop_
_entity_poly.entity_id
_entity_poly.type
_entity_poly.pdbx_seq_one_letter_code
_entity_poly.pdbx_strand_id
1 'polypeptide(L)'
;MDVVVALKEKPILNDACIDDAIKIGLDKFAKLTSTGTDSIGIIEEDVSAEFMELFNKSDMVIAKGLGNYEGLGEMDLKDKPVFCLLNAKCPPVARDIGVELGDNIVLKLNP
;
A
#
# COMPACT_ATOMS: atom_id res chain seq x y z
N MET A 1 -20.22 2.26 0.59
CA MET A 1 -18.77 2.14 0.95
C MET A 1 -17.98 3.21 0.24
N ASP A 2 -17.18 3.95 0.97
CA ASP A 2 -16.31 4.96 0.39
C ASP A 2 -14.92 4.38 0.19
N VAL A 3 -14.47 4.34 -1.05
CA VAL A 3 -13.16 3.82 -1.41
C VAL A 3 -12.26 4.96 -1.85
N VAL A 4 -11.09 5.05 -1.22
CA VAL A 4 -10.04 5.98 -1.63
C VAL A 4 -8.84 5.16 -2.06
N VAL A 5 -8.32 5.43 -3.25
CA VAL A 5 -7.12 4.76 -3.76
C VAL A 5 -5.95 5.73 -3.69
N ALA A 6 -4.93 5.36 -2.93
CA ALA A 6 -3.71 6.14 -2.80
C ALA A 6 -2.64 5.60 -3.74
N LEU A 7 -2.07 6.47 -4.54
CA LEU A 7 -1.06 6.13 -5.54
C LEU A 7 0.18 6.98 -5.34
N LYS A 8 1.26 6.61 -6.03
CA LYS A 8 2.50 7.38 -5.97
C LYS A 8 2.33 8.76 -6.58
N GLU A 9 3.05 9.72 -6.06
CA GLU A 9 3.05 11.10 -6.57
C GLU A 9 3.54 11.16 -8.00
N LYS A 10 4.60 10.43 -8.30
CA LYS A 10 5.27 10.39 -9.60
C LYS A 10 5.60 8.95 -9.96
N PRO A 11 5.83 8.66 -11.26
CA PRO A 11 6.28 7.33 -11.65
C PRO A 11 7.56 6.92 -10.92
N ILE A 12 7.55 5.71 -10.39
CA ILE A 12 8.73 5.08 -9.79
C ILE A 12 8.71 3.59 -10.10
N LEU A 13 9.73 3.10 -10.78
CA LEU A 13 9.80 1.71 -11.23
C LEU A 13 8.51 1.32 -11.97
N ASN A 14 7.87 0.23 -11.58
CA ASN A 14 6.60 -0.22 -12.15
C ASN A 14 5.39 0.18 -11.28
N ASP A 15 5.58 0.98 -10.26
CA ASP A 15 4.49 1.39 -9.38
C ASP A 15 3.55 2.35 -10.10
N ALA A 16 2.26 2.17 -9.86
CA ALA A 16 1.24 3.03 -10.44
C ALA A 16 1.26 4.41 -9.78
N CYS A 17 1.05 5.44 -10.59
CA CYS A 17 0.87 6.80 -10.12
C CYS A 17 -0.52 7.31 -10.49
N ILE A 18 -0.85 8.54 -10.07
CA ILE A 18 -2.17 9.13 -10.31
C ILE A 18 -2.53 9.13 -11.80
N ASP A 19 -1.59 9.48 -12.67
CA ASP A 19 -1.84 9.55 -14.10
C ASP A 19 -2.24 8.19 -14.67
N ASP A 20 -1.64 7.11 -14.20
CA ASP A 20 -2.00 5.77 -14.64
C ASP A 20 -3.44 5.42 -14.28
N ALA A 21 -3.84 5.76 -13.07
CA ALA A 21 -5.21 5.51 -12.60
C ALA A 21 -6.25 6.28 -13.41
N ILE A 22 -5.96 7.53 -13.74
CA ILE A 22 -6.86 8.36 -14.57
C ILE A 22 -6.99 7.77 -15.96
N LYS A 23 -5.89 7.31 -16.55
CA LYS A 23 -5.91 6.73 -17.89
C LYS A 23 -6.82 5.51 -18.02
N ILE A 24 -6.91 4.70 -16.97
CA ILE A 24 -7.80 3.52 -16.99
C ILE A 24 -9.21 3.81 -16.48
N GLY A 25 -9.48 5.05 -16.08
CA GLY A 25 -10.81 5.45 -15.62
C GLY A 25 -11.13 5.09 -14.18
N LEU A 26 -10.13 4.80 -13.36
CA LEU A 26 -10.35 4.42 -11.96
C LEU A 26 -10.99 5.54 -11.14
N ASP A 27 -10.74 6.80 -11.52
CA ASP A 27 -11.33 7.98 -10.89
C ASP A 27 -12.87 8.01 -10.97
N LYS A 28 -13.46 7.23 -11.87
CA LYS A 28 -14.92 7.11 -11.99
C LYS A 28 -15.52 6.19 -10.93
N PHE A 29 -14.73 5.37 -10.28
CA PHE A 29 -15.19 4.35 -9.35
C PHE A 29 -14.71 4.58 -7.91
N ALA A 30 -13.66 5.38 -7.73
CA ALA A 30 -13.06 5.62 -6.42
C ALA A 30 -12.46 7.01 -6.38
N LYS A 31 -12.33 7.56 -5.19
CA LYS A 31 -11.60 8.81 -5.00
C LYS A 31 -10.10 8.49 -5.08
N LEU A 32 -9.36 9.29 -5.83
CA LEU A 32 -7.92 9.13 -5.95
C LEU A 32 -7.20 10.14 -5.06
N THR A 33 -6.11 9.71 -4.47
CA THR A 33 -5.22 10.59 -3.71
C THR A 33 -3.78 10.18 -3.92
N SER A 34 -2.86 11.05 -3.57
CA SER A 34 -1.43 10.80 -3.65
C SER A 34 -0.88 10.46 -2.27
N THR A 35 0.14 9.60 -2.21
CA THR A 35 0.90 9.39 -0.98
C THR A 35 1.77 10.61 -0.63
N GLY A 36 1.94 11.54 -1.58
CA GLY A 36 2.78 12.73 -1.41
C GLY A 36 4.26 12.46 -1.62
N THR A 37 4.60 11.27 -2.08
CA THR A 37 6.01 10.87 -2.27
C THR A 37 6.11 9.85 -3.41
N ASP A 38 7.29 9.71 -3.96
CA ASP A 38 7.64 8.66 -4.92
C ASP A 38 8.51 7.56 -4.30
N SER A 39 8.59 7.51 -2.97
CA SER A 39 9.32 6.46 -2.27
C SER A 39 8.77 5.08 -2.58
N ILE A 40 9.63 4.06 -2.56
CA ILE A 40 9.22 2.67 -2.68
C ILE A 40 8.57 2.26 -1.37
N GLY A 41 7.31 1.82 -1.43
CA GLY A 41 6.55 1.50 -0.24
C GLY A 41 6.07 2.74 0.53
N ILE A 42 5.40 2.51 1.64
CA ILE A 42 4.93 3.56 2.53
C ILE A 42 5.97 3.79 3.62
N ILE A 43 6.54 4.98 3.63
CA ILE A 43 7.50 5.40 4.65
C ILE A 43 6.87 6.58 5.37
N GLU A 44 6.58 6.42 6.65
CA GLU A 44 5.78 7.38 7.43
C GLU A 44 6.37 8.80 7.36
N GLU A 45 7.69 8.92 7.40
CA GLU A 45 8.37 10.22 7.37
C GLU A 45 8.32 10.90 6.00
N ASP A 46 8.05 10.15 4.94
CA ASP A 46 8.07 10.67 3.58
C ASP A 46 6.70 11.00 3.02
N VAL A 47 5.65 10.36 3.53
CA VAL A 47 4.29 10.59 3.02
C VAL A 47 3.74 11.93 3.48
N SER A 48 2.76 12.46 2.74
CA SER A 48 2.17 13.74 3.09
C SER A 48 1.30 13.65 4.35
N ALA A 49 1.13 14.81 5.01
CA ALA A 49 0.21 14.92 6.15
C ALA A 49 -1.23 14.60 5.72
N GLU A 50 -1.62 14.97 4.51
CA GLU A 50 -2.95 14.67 3.97
C GLU A 50 -3.17 13.17 3.83
N PHE A 51 -2.17 12.45 3.34
CA PHE A 51 -2.24 10.99 3.24
C PHE A 51 -2.37 10.37 4.62
N MET A 52 -1.58 10.80 5.60
CA MET A 52 -1.64 10.27 6.95
C MET A 52 -2.98 10.53 7.61
N GLU A 53 -3.60 11.68 7.36
CA GLU A 53 -4.92 11.97 7.86
C GLU A 53 -5.97 11.00 7.31
N LEU A 54 -5.93 10.74 6.00
CA LEU A 54 -6.82 9.77 5.36
C LEU A 54 -6.57 8.35 5.88
N PHE A 55 -5.30 7.98 6.03
CA PHE A 55 -4.93 6.68 6.56
C PHE A 55 -5.50 6.49 7.96
N ASN A 56 -5.34 7.48 8.83
CA ASN A 56 -5.80 7.41 10.21
C ASN A 56 -7.33 7.37 10.32
N LYS A 57 -8.05 8.01 9.41
CA LYS A 57 -9.51 8.02 9.40
C LYS A 57 -10.14 6.79 8.77
N SER A 58 -9.39 6.02 8.01
CA SER A 58 -9.92 4.84 7.33
C SER A 58 -10.27 3.73 8.32
N ASP A 59 -11.27 2.93 7.98
CA ASP A 59 -11.69 1.79 8.82
C ASP A 59 -10.86 0.55 8.54
N MET A 60 -10.34 0.44 7.32
CA MET A 60 -9.56 -0.71 6.87
C MET A 60 -8.64 -0.27 5.73
N VAL A 61 -7.49 -0.90 5.65
CA VAL A 61 -6.52 -0.64 4.59
C VAL A 61 -6.24 -1.92 3.82
N ILE A 62 -6.24 -1.82 2.50
CA ILE A 62 -5.75 -2.86 1.61
C ILE A 62 -4.49 -2.32 0.94
N ALA A 63 -3.37 -2.98 1.17
CA ALA A 63 -2.09 -2.56 0.65
C ALA A 63 -1.57 -3.58 -0.38
N LYS A 64 -1.29 -3.12 -1.57
CA LYS A 64 -0.77 -3.97 -2.63
C LYS A 64 0.72 -3.77 -2.79
N GLY A 65 1.44 -4.87 -2.83
CA GLY A 65 2.86 -4.89 -3.17
C GLY A 65 3.79 -5.11 -1.99
N LEU A 66 4.97 -5.65 -2.31
CA LEU A 66 5.98 -6.02 -1.31
C LEU A 66 6.52 -4.81 -0.56
N GLY A 67 6.77 -3.71 -1.27
CA GLY A 67 7.28 -2.49 -0.63
C GLY A 67 6.32 -1.93 0.39
N ASN A 68 5.02 -1.96 0.11
CA ASN A 68 4.01 -1.51 1.06
C ASN A 68 3.93 -2.43 2.28
N TYR A 69 4.05 -3.73 2.08
CA TYR A 69 4.13 -4.69 3.18
C TYR A 69 5.29 -4.34 4.13
N GLU A 70 6.46 -4.12 3.57
CA GLU A 70 7.64 -3.79 4.36
C GLU A 70 7.49 -2.45 5.09
N GLY A 71 7.02 -1.42 4.40
CA GLY A 71 6.85 -0.09 4.98
C GLY A 71 5.80 -0.04 6.08
N LEU A 72 4.65 -0.65 5.85
CA LEU A 72 3.57 -0.69 6.84
C LEU A 72 3.93 -1.53 8.06
N GLY A 73 4.80 -2.53 7.91
CA GLY A 73 5.29 -3.32 9.02
C GLY A 73 6.09 -2.52 10.04
N GLU A 74 6.64 -1.38 9.64
CA GLU A 74 7.39 -0.49 10.51
C GLU A 74 6.52 0.60 11.17
N MET A 75 5.24 0.68 10.81
CA MET A 75 4.34 1.71 11.32
C MET A 75 3.51 1.22 12.50
N ASP A 76 3.11 2.16 13.36
CA ASP A 76 2.08 1.90 14.36
C ASP A 76 0.71 1.96 13.68
N LEU A 77 0.07 0.82 13.53
CA LEU A 77 -1.22 0.70 12.83
C LEU A 77 -2.42 0.99 13.73
N LYS A 78 -2.22 1.17 15.03
CA LYS A 78 -3.27 1.54 16.00
C LYS A 78 -4.50 0.63 15.92
N ASP A 79 -4.28 -0.68 15.84
CA ASP A 79 -5.31 -1.71 15.75
C ASP A 79 -6.17 -1.65 14.48
N LYS A 80 -5.83 -0.82 13.51
CA LYS A 80 -6.53 -0.77 12.24
C LYS A 80 -6.27 -2.05 11.44
N PRO A 81 -7.31 -2.71 10.92
CA PRO A 81 -7.10 -3.87 10.04
C PRO A 81 -6.38 -3.47 8.75
N VAL A 82 -5.22 -4.06 8.52
CA VAL A 82 -4.44 -3.84 7.30
C VAL A 82 -4.20 -5.18 6.64
N PHE A 83 -4.70 -5.34 5.42
CA PHE A 83 -4.52 -6.53 4.61
C PHE A 83 -3.53 -6.25 3.50
N CYS A 84 -2.52 -7.10 3.36
CA CYS A 84 -1.50 -6.96 2.32
C CYS A 84 -1.68 -8.03 1.25
N LEU A 85 -1.63 -7.59 0.00
CA LEU A 85 -1.68 -8.44 -1.19
C LEU A 85 -0.31 -8.35 -1.84
N LEU A 86 0.44 -9.45 -1.84
CA LEU A 86 1.80 -9.43 -2.38
C LEU A 86 2.22 -10.76 -2.98
N ASN A 87 3.28 -10.70 -3.76
CA ASN A 87 3.99 -11.88 -4.22
C ASN A 87 5.27 -12.03 -3.39
N ALA A 88 5.51 -13.23 -2.87
CA ALA A 88 6.69 -13.52 -2.06
C ALA A 88 7.93 -13.71 -2.94
N LYS A 89 8.32 -12.69 -3.67
CA LYS A 89 9.44 -12.74 -4.62
C LYS A 89 10.81 -12.53 -3.98
N CYS A 90 10.84 -12.27 -2.69
CA CYS A 90 12.07 -12.04 -1.94
C CYS A 90 12.26 -13.17 -0.93
N PRO A 91 13.39 -13.90 -0.96
CA PRO A 91 13.59 -15.04 -0.04
C PRO A 91 13.44 -14.71 1.45
N PRO A 92 13.98 -13.60 1.99
CA PRO A 92 13.75 -13.27 3.40
C PRO A 92 12.27 -13.07 3.72
N VAL A 93 11.51 -12.42 2.85
CA VAL A 93 10.08 -12.20 3.08
C VAL A 93 9.31 -13.51 3.04
N ALA A 94 9.61 -14.39 2.08
CA ALA A 94 8.98 -15.70 2.00
C ALA A 94 9.21 -16.50 3.29
N ARG A 95 10.42 -16.47 3.83
CA ARG A 95 10.74 -17.12 5.09
C ARG A 95 9.98 -16.52 6.27
N ASP A 96 9.92 -15.19 6.35
CA ASP A 96 9.24 -14.50 7.45
C ASP A 96 7.75 -14.80 7.48
N ILE A 97 7.12 -14.90 6.31
CA ILE A 97 5.70 -15.20 6.20
C ILE A 97 5.44 -16.70 6.36
N GLY A 98 6.41 -17.54 6.02
CA GLY A 98 6.28 -18.99 6.08
C GLY A 98 5.63 -19.59 4.84
N VAL A 99 5.94 -19.04 3.67
CA VAL A 99 5.43 -19.49 2.37
C VAL A 99 6.57 -19.80 1.42
N GLU A 100 6.24 -20.37 0.27
CA GLU A 100 7.22 -20.64 -0.77
C GLU A 100 7.52 -19.40 -1.58
N LEU A 101 8.75 -19.30 -2.05
CA LEU A 101 9.16 -18.23 -2.95
C LEU A 101 8.28 -18.22 -4.20
N GLY A 102 7.73 -17.05 -4.53
CA GLY A 102 6.85 -16.89 -5.68
C GLY A 102 5.36 -17.00 -5.38
N ASP A 103 4.98 -17.40 -4.17
CA ASP A 103 3.57 -17.49 -3.82
C ASP A 103 2.88 -16.13 -3.82
N ASN A 104 1.64 -16.11 -4.28
CA ASN A 104 0.75 -14.95 -4.11
C ASN A 104 0.03 -15.08 -2.77
N ILE A 105 0.03 -14.00 -2.01
CA ILE A 105 -0.38 -14.04 -0.61
C ILE A 105 -1.36 -12.92 -0.32
N VAL A 106 -2.35 -13.25 0.52
CA VAL A 106 -3.17 -12.26 1.22
C VAL A 106 -2.95 -12.50 2.70
N LEU A 107 -2.48 -11.51 3.42
CA LEU A 107 -2.29 -11.64 4.84
C LEU A 107 -2.78 -10.40 5.59
N LYS A 108 -3.24 -10.61 6.82
CA LYS A 108 -3.54 -9.51 7.73
C LYS A 108 -2.24 -9.16 8.45
N LEU A 109 -1.80 -7.92 8.31
CA LEU A 109 -0.49 -7.48 8.80
C LEU A 109 -0.44 -7.46 10.33
N ASN A 110 -1.54 -7.05 10.96
CA ASN A 110 -1.64 -7.01 12.41
C ASN A 110 -2.67 -8.05 12.91
N PRO A 111 -2.40 -8.69 14.05
CA PRO A 111 -3.32 -9.70 14.59
C PRO A 111 -4.68 -9.16 14.97
#